data_2491ae894ae63fdd164763549edb68e4
#
_entry.id   2491ae894ae63fdd164763549edb68e4
#
_cell.length_a   1.000
_cell.length_b   1.000
_cell.length_c   1.000
_cell.angle_alpha   90.00
_cell.angle_beta   90.00
_cell.angle_gamma   90.00
#
_symmetry.space_group_name_H-M   'P 1'
#
loop_
_entity.id
_entity.type
_entity.pdbx_description
1 polymer ?
#
loop_
_entity_poly.entity_id
_entity_poly.type
_entity_poly.pdbx_seq_one_letter_code
_entity_poly.pdbx_strand_id
1 'polypeptide(L)'
;TLGDAYTLEYWMDMAKRVEDMGANSLCIKDMAGLLVPSKATELVQALKDSTSLPIELHTHYTSGVASMTYMKAVEAGCDIIDTAMSPFALGTSQPATEVMVEAFKGTEFDTGLDQNKLAEIADYFRPMREEALESGLMNPKVLGVNIKTLLYQVPGGMLSNLISQLKEQGKEDKYEEVLAEVPRVRKDLGEPPLVTPSSQIVGTQAVFNVLMGERYKMITKETKDVLAGKYGKTTKPVDPELQKKALGDEEPITCRPADLIKPQLDKFRKEAAQYIQQDEDVLT
;
A
#
# COMPACT_ATOMS: atom_id res chain seq x y z
N THR A 1 -1.55 -5.10 -7.94
CA THR A 1 -0.16 -5.02 -8.42
C THR A 1 -0.07 -5.23 -9.91
N LEU A 2 -0.76 -6.20 -10.48
CA LEU A 2 -0.88 -6.41 -11.92
C LEU A 2 -2.35 -6.31 -12.35
N GLY A 3 -2.62 -5.65 -13.46
CA GLY A 3 -3.97 -5.44 -14.00
C GLY A 3 -3.91 -4.54 -15.23
N ASP A 4 -5.07 -4.17 -15.78
CA ASP A 4 -5.17 -3.41 -17.02
C ASP A 4 -4.43 -2.06 -17.01
N ALA A 5 -4.29 -1.44 -15.83
CA ALA A 5 -3.57 -0.19 -15.65
C ALA A 5 -2.08 -0.40 -15.32
N TYR A 6 -1.71 -1.58 -14.77
CA TYR A 6 -0.38 -1.89 -14.25
C TYR A 6 0.15 -3.15 -14.94
N THR A 7 0.50 -3.02 -16.23
CA THR A 7 1.06 -4.10 -17.04
C THR A 7 2.53 -4.37 -16.68
N LEU A 8 3.09 -5.49 -17.13
CA LEU A 8 4.53 -5.75 -16.98
C LEU A 8 5.37 -4.63 -17.64
N GLU A 9 4.97 -4.18 -18.81
CA GLU A 9 5.63 -3.08 -19.53
C GLU A 9 5.63 -1.78 -18.71
N TYR A 10 4.51 -1.44 -18.03
CA TYR A 10 4.45 -0.31 -17.12
C TYR A 10 5.50 -0.42 -15.99
N TRP A 11 5.63 -1.61 -15.38
CA TRP A 11 6.58 -1.81 -14.28
C TRP A 11 8.03 -1.81 -14.75
N MET A 12 8.34 -2.38 -15.93
CA MET A 12 9.67 -2.33 -16.51
C MET A 12 10.09 -0.89 -16.86
N ASP A 13 9.21 -0.09 -17.47
CA ASP A 13 9.46 1.33 -17.72
C ASP A 13 9.69 2.11 -16.42
N MET A 14 8.89 1.85 -15.39
CA MET A 14 9.08 2.46 -14.07
C MET A 14 10.41 2.06 -13.45
N ALA A 15 10.78 0.79 -13.45
CA ALA A 15 12.03 0.29 -12.92
C ALA A 15 13.23 0.96 -13.62
N LYS A 16 13.19 1.03 -14.94
CA LYS A 16 14.24 1.68 -15.74
C LYS A 16 14.41 3.17 -15.37
N ARG A 17 13.29 3.90 -15.26
CA ARG A 17 13.33 5.32 -14.84
C ARG A 17 13.93 5.50 -13.45
N VAL A 18 13.55 4.65 -12.51
CA VAL A 18 14.04 4.72 -11.12
C VAL A 18 15.54 4.37 -11.07
N GLU A 19 15.98 3.37 -11.85
CA GLU A 19 17.40 3.04 -12.02
C GLU A 19 18.19 4.22 -12.62
N ASP A 20 17.69 4.83 -13.71
CA ASP A 20 18.31 5.99 -14.36
C ASP A 20 18.39 7.22 -13.42
N MET A 21 17.50 7.31 -12.42
CA MET A 21 17.54 8.34 -11.38
C MET A 21 18.51 8.02 -10.24
N GLY A 22 19.19 6.87 -10.27
CA GLY A 22 20.25 6.50 -9.32
C GLY A 22 19.79 5.73 -8.10
N ALA A 23 18.68 4.99 -8.19
CA ALA A 23 18.26 4.08 -7.11
C ALA A 23 19.28 2.98 -6.87
N ASN A 24 19.37 2.48 -5.63
CA ASN A 24 20.28 1.41 -5.22
C ASN A 24 19.59 0.03 -5.18
N SER A 25 18.27 0.00 -5.09
CA SER A 25 17.42 -1.20 -5.11
C SER A 25 16.01 -0.84 -5.55
N LEU A 26 15.22 -1.84 -5.93
CA LEU A 26 13.81 -1.69 -6.27
C LEU A 26 12.96 -2.50 -5.32
N CYS A 27 12.02 -1.86 -4.62
CA CYS A 27 11.04 -2.54 -3.77
C CYS A 27 9.70 -2.66 -4.48
N ILE A 28 9.24 -3.89 -4.71
CA ILE A 28 7.86 -4.19 -5.11
C ILE A 28 7.01 -4.09 -3.86
N LYS A 29 6.23 -3.01 -3.72
CA LYS A 29 5.38 -2.80 -2.56
C LYS A 29 3.94 -3.20 -2.81
N ASP A 30 3.55 -4.35 -2.30
CA ASP A 30 2.21 -4.92 -2.39
C ASP A 30 1.42 -4.75 -1.09
N MET A 31 0.88 -3.56 -0.87
CA MET A 31 0.19 -3.15 0.36
C MET A 31 -1.08 -3.95 0.67
N ALA A 32 -1.67 -4.58 -0.32
CA ALA A 32 -2.94 -5.29 -0.18
C ALA A 32 -2.80 -6.82 -0.24
N GLY A 33 -1.59 -7.34 -0.48
CA GLY A 33 -1.39 -8.78 -0.67
C GLY A 33 -2.08 -9.29 -1.93
N LEU A 34 -2.03 -8.50 -3.03
CA LEU A 34 -2.68 -8.81 -4.30
C LEU A 34 -1.80 -9.61 -5.25
N LEU A 35 -0.49 -9.59 -5.03
CA LEU A 35 0.46 -10.30 -5.87
C LEU A 35 0.38 -11.80 -5.60
N VAL A 36 -0.28 -12.52 -6.52
CA VAL A 36 -0.38 -13.98 -6.44
C VAL A 36 0.92 -14.65 -6.92
N PRO A 37 1.21 -15.90 -6.50
CA PRO A 37 2.50 -16.55 -6.77
C PRO A 37 2.93 -16.57 -8.24
N SER A 38 2.02 -16.91 -9.18
CA SER A 38 2.33 -16.93 -10.61
C SER A 38 2.70 -15.55 -11.15
N LYS A 39 2.02 -14.50 -10.67
CA LYS A 39 2.29 -13.12 -11.06
C LYS A 39 3.57 -12.56 -10.42
N ALA A 40 3.94 -13.06 -9.25
CA ALA A 40 5.23 -12.75 -8.65
C ALA A 40 6.39 -13.28 -9.52
N THR A 41 6.30 -14.53 -9.98
CA THR A 41 7.28 -15.11 -10.91
C THR A 41 7.42 -14.26 -12.17
N GLU A 42 6.31 -13.95 -12.85
CA GLU A 42 6.31 -13.14 -14.07
C GLU A 42 6.95 -11.76 -13.85
N LEU A 43 6.56 -11.07 -12.78
CA LEU A 43 7.02 -9.70 -12.50
C LEU A 43 8.50 -9.68 -12.13
N VAL A 44 8.93 -10.57 -11.21
CA VAL A 44 10.32 -10.61 -10.75
C VAL A 44 11.26 -10.99 -11.89
N GLN A 45 10.93 -11.99 -12.71
CA GLN A 45 11.73 -12.34 -13.90
C GLN A 45 11.86 -11.16 -14.85
N ALA A 46 10.74 -10.49 -15.20
CA ALA A 46 10.76 -9.34 -16.09
C ALA A 46 11.62 -8.18 -15.53
N LEU A 47 11.59 -7.94 -14.22
CA LEU A 47 12.44 -6.94 -13.57
C LEU A 47 13.91 -7.35 -13.59
N LYS A 48 14.25 -8.61 -13.25
CA LYS A 48 15.64 -9.12 -13.30
C LYS A 48 16.23 -9.06 -14.72
N ASP A 49 15.41 -9.22 -15.75
CA ASP A 49 15.83 -9.09 -17.15
C ASP A 49 16.01 -7.62 -17.59
N SER A 50 15.38 -6.66 -16.90
CA SER A 50 15.34 -5.24 -17.29
C SER A 50 16.25 -4.33 -16.47
N THR A 51 16.69 -4.72 -15.28
CA THR A 51 17.53 -3.92 -14.39
C THR A 51 18.60 -4.77 -13.69
N SER A 52 19.73 -4.13 -13.34
CA SER A 52 20.79 -4.75 -12.52
C SER A 52 20.58 -4.55 -11.02
N LEU A 53 19.59 -3.78 -10.61
CA LEU A 53 19.34 -3.45 -9.21
C LEU A 53 18.84 -4.67 -8.43
N PRO A 54 19.18 -4.80 -7.14
CA PRO A 54 18.56 -5.75 -6.24
C PRO A 54 17.03 -5.54 -6.19
N ILE A 55 16.27 -6.62 -6.24
CA ILE A 55 14.81 -6.63 -6.17
C ILE A 55 14.38 -7.07 -4.76
N GLU A 56 13.61 -6.22 -4.10
CA GLU A 56 12.96 -6.47 -2.83
C GLU A 56 11.46 -6.67 -3.04
N LEU A 57 10.86 -7.61 -2.33
CA LEU A 57 9.41 -7.80 -2.31
C LEU A 57 8.86 -7.61 -0.90
N HIS A 58 7.99 -6.60 -0.77
CA HIS A 58 7.18 -6.34 0.40
C HIS A 58 5.72 -6.65 0.09
N THR A 59 5.15 -7.70 0.67
CA THR A 59 3.73 -8.01 0.51
C THR A 59 3.05 -8.30 1.84
N HIS A 60 1.77 -7.91 1.95
CA HIS A 60 0.95 -8.16 3.14
C HIS A 60 0.24 -9.52 3.05
N TYR A 61 -0.04 -10.12 4.21
CA TYR A 61 -0.65 -11.45 4.30
C TYR A 61 -2.18 -11.42 4.22
N THR A 62 -2.79 -10.27 3.96
CA THR A 62 -4.24 -10.05 4.02
C THR A 62 -5.05 -11.04 3.20
N SER A 63 -4.57 -11.41 2.00
CA SER A 63 -5.21 -12.40 1.12
C SER A 63 -4.88 -13.86 1.45
N GLY A 64 -3.87 -14.11 2.29
CA GLY A 64 -3.41 -15.44 2.67
C GLY A 64 -2.38 -16.08 1.73
N VAL A 65 -2.00 -15.43 0.62
CA VAL A 65 -1.07 -16.02 -0.38
C VAL A 65 0.38 -15.60 -0.22
N ALA A 66 0.70 -14.66 0.68
CA ALA A 66 1.99 -13.98 0.71
C ALA A 66 3.21 -14.91 0.90
N SER A 67 3.14 -15.94 1.74
CA SER A 67 4.26 -16.89 1.88
C SER A 67 4.53 -17.66 0.58
N MET A 68 3.48 -18.09 -0.12
CA MET A 68 3.62 -18.76 -1.42
C MET A 68 4.15 -17.79 -2.49
N THR A 69 3.73 -16.53 -2.41
CA THR A 69 4.21 -15.44 -3.28
C THR A 69 5.70 -15.21 -3.07
N TYR A 70 6.17 -15.15 -1.82
CA TYR A 70 7.60 -15.03 -1.49
C TYR A 70 8.42 -16.20 -2.01
N MET A 71 7.95 -17.44 -1.82
CA MET A 71 8.62 -18.63 -2.37
C MET A 71 8.84 -18.47 -3.88
N LYS A 72 7.78 -18.11 -4.62
CA LYS A 72 7.83 -17.96 -6.07
C LYS A 72 8.64 -16.76 -6.54
N ALA A 73 8.66 -15.68 -5.77
CA ALA A 73 9.48 -14.51 -6.05
C ALA A 73 10.98 -14.83 -5.87
N VAL A 74 11.36 -15.50 -4.78
CA VAL A 74 12.75 -15.90 -4.52
C VAL A 74 13.25 -16.88 -5.58
N GLU A 75 12.46 -17.90 -5.93
CA GLU A 75 12.76 -18.81 -7.03
C GLU A 75 12.93 -18.10 -8.39
N ALA A 76 12.27 -16.94 -8.57
CA ALA A 76 12.37 -16.11 -9.77
C ALA A 76 13.54 -15.10 -9.73
N GLY A 77 14.31 -15.04 -8.63
CA GLY A 77 15.48 -14.18 -8.47
C GLY A 77 15.27 -12.94 -7.62
N CYS A 78 14.20 -12.84 -6.83
CA CYS A 78 14.03 -11.79 -5.83
C CYS A 78 15.15 -11.89 -4.77
N ASP A 79 15.82 -10.78 -4.49
CA ASP A 79 17.02 -10.77 -3.64
C ASP A 79 16.66 -10.58 -2.15
N ILE A 80 15.57 -9.87 -1.86
CA ILE A 80 15.17 -9.49 -0.50
C ILE A 80 13.65 -9.69 -0.33
N ILE A 81 13.23 -10.24 0.81
CA ILE A 81 11.83 -10.31 1.21
C ILE A 81 11.63 -9.73 2.60
N ASP A 82 10.54 -8.98 2.78
CA ASP A 82 10.17 -8.40 4.06
C ASP A 82 9.29 -9.34 4.87
N THR A 83 9.69 -9.58 6.11
CA THR A 83 8.97 -10.49 7.03
C THR A 83 8.72 -9.81 8.37
N ALA A 84 7.85 -10.38 9.18
CA ALA A 84 7.60 -9.94 10.56
C ALA A 84 7.81 -11.10 11.53
N MET A 85 8.29 -10.80 12.75
CA MET A 85 8.39 -11.81 13.81
C MET A 85 7.01 -12.43 14.10
N SER A 86 6.97 -13.74 14.32
CA SER A 86 5.70 -14.50 14.36
C SER A 86 4.62 -13.93 15.28
N PRO A 87 4.90 -13.30 16.44
CA PRO A 87 3.86 -12.67 17.24
C PRO A 87 3.10 -11.56 16.54
N PHE A 88 3.73 -10.84 15.60
CA PHE A 88 3.14 -9.73 14.87
C PHE A 88 3.00 -10.00 13.37
N ALA A 89 3.22 -11.22 12.93
CA ALA A 89 3.07 -11.66 11.54
C ALA A 89 1.62 -12.00 11.16
N LEU A 90 1.42 -12.29 9.89
CA LEU A 90 0.16 -12.71 9.26
C LEU A 90 -0.95 -11.65 9.27
N GLY A 91 -2.15 -12.02 8.84
CA GLY A 91 -3.27 -11.08 8.73
C GLY A 91 -2.92 -9.86 7.87
N THR A 92 -3.01 -8.66 8.43
CA THR A 92 -2.64 -7.41 7.74
C THR A 92 -1.15 -7.08 7.80
N SER A 93 -0.33 -7.92 8.44
CA SER A 93 1.14 -7.84 8.48
C SER A 93 1.77 -8.70 7.36
N GLN A 94 3.04 -9.07 7.50
CA GLN A 94 3.82 -9.85 6.56
C GLN A 94 3.86 -11.34 6.95
N PRO A 95 4.42 -12.23 6.09
CA PRO A 95 4.78 -13.60 6.48
C PRO A 95 5.71 -13.64 7.68
N ALA A 96 5.60 -14.71 8.49
CA ALA A 96 6.43 -14.87 9.67
C ALA A 96 7.89 -15.16 9.29
N THR A 97 8.83 -14.43 9.91
CA THR A 97 10.28 -14.56 9.66
C THR A 97 10.75 -15.99 9.90
N GLU A 98 10.44 -16.56 11.03
CA GLU A 98 10.87 -17.91 11.43
C GLU A 98 10.37 -18.99 10.47
N VAL A 99 9.13 -18.79 9.94
CA VAL A 99 8.53 -19.70 8.96
C VAL A 99 9.25 -19.61 7.62
N MET A 100 9.57 -18.41 7.15
CA MET A 100 10.26 -18.22 5.88
C MET A 100 11.71 -18.72 5.95
N VAL A 101 12.40 -18.48 7.06
CA VAL A 101 13.76 -19.02 7.29
C VAL A 101 13.76 -20.55 7.26
N GLU A 102 12.82 -21.22 7.94
CA GLU A 102 12.72 -22.68 7.91
C GLU A 102 12.31 -23.21 6.53
N ALA A 103 11.44 -22.48 5.80
CA ALA A 103 11.03 -22.87 4.45
C ALA A 103 12.18 -22.86 3.43
N PHE A 104 13.17 -21.98 3.60
CA PHE A 104 14.34 -21.92 2.73
C PHE A 104 15.54 -22.74 3.21
N LYS A 105 15.47 -23.29 4.42
CA LYS A 105 16.56 -24.05 5.02
C LYS A 105 16.97 -25.27 4.19
N GLY A 106 18.27 -25.42 3.95
CA GLY A 106 18.81 -26.52 3.15
C GLY A 106 18.56 -26.39 1.64
N THR A 107 18.03 -25.26 1.18
CA THR A 107 17.92 -24.92 -0.24
C THR A 107 19.07 -23.97 -0.64
N GLU A 108 19.19 -23.66 -1.91
CA GLU A 108 20.13 -22.62 -2.40
C GLU A 108 19.82 -21.21 -1.87
N PHE A 109 18.63 -21.01 -1.30
CA PHE A 109 18.15 -19.77 -0.71
C PHE A 109 18.25 -19.74 0.83
N ASP A 110 18.98 -20.69 1.42
CA ASP A 110 19.17 -20.77 2.87
C ASP A 110 19.80 -19.48 3.41
N THR A 111 19.11 -18.83 4.33
CA THR A 111 19.55 -17.55 4.89
C THR A 111 20.67 -17.70 5.92
N GLY A 112 20.91 -18.89 6.46
CA GLY A 112 21.85 -19.16 7.54
C GLY A 112 21.48 -18.53 8.89
N LEU A 113 20.24 -17.99 9.04
CA LEU A 113 19.78 -17.42 10.31
C LEU A 113 19.52 -18.50 11.36
N ASP A 114 19.90 -18.20 12.60
CA ASP A 114 19.74 -19.13 13.74
C ASP A 114 18.30 -19.14 14.24
N GLN A 115 17.58 -20.25 14.00
CA GLN A 115 16.19 -20.44 14.42
C GLN A 115 15.99 -20.34 15.93
N ASN A 116 16.99 -20.72 16.76
CA ASN A 116 16.84 -20.60 18.20
C ASN A 116 16.83 -19.12 18.63
N LYS A 117 17.69 -18.29 18.03
CA LYS A 117 17.69 -16.84 18.28
C LYS A 117 16.41 -16.18 17.79
N LEU A 118 15.89 -16.59 16.65
CA LEU A 118 14.60 -16.10 16.15
C LEU A 118 13.46 -16.47 17.11
N ALA A 119 13.46 -17.69 17.64
CA ALA A 119 12.48 -18.13 18.65
C ALA A 119 12.59 -17.30 19.95
N GLU A 120 13.80 -17.03 20.45
CA GLU A 120 14.01 -16.16 21.62
C GLU A 120 13.45 -14.76 21.37
N ILE A 121 13.65 -14.18 20.20
CA ILE A 121 13.08 -12.87 19.82
C ILE A 121 11.55 -12.95 19.77
N ALA A 122 10.98 -13.99 19.18
CA ALA A 122 9.54 -14.19 19.15
C ALA A 122 8.94 -14.30 20.55
N ASP A 123 9.57 -15.04 21.44
CA ASP A 123 9.14 -15.20 22.83
C ASP A 123 9.19 -13.88 23.62
N TYR A 124 10.16 -13.00 23.34
CA TYR A 124 10.21 -11.66 23.90
C TYR A 124 9.01 -10.80 23.48
N PHE A 125 8.55 -10.89 22.24
CA PHE A 125 7.43 -10.10 21.72
C PHE A 125 6.05 -10.71 22.03
N ARG A 126 5.96 -11.98 22.39
CA ARG A 126 4.68 -12.68 22.63
C ARG A 126 3.80 -12.02 23.70
N PRO A 127 4.32 -11.65 24.89
CA PRO A 127 3.52 -10.95 25.91
C PRO A 127 2.99 -9.58 25.43
N MET A 128 3.77 -8.87 24.61
CA MET A 128 3.35 -7.57 24.05
C MET A 128 2.16 -7.74 23.09
N ARG A 129 2.14 -8.82 22.30
CA ARG A 129 0.99 -9.17 21.47
C ARG A 129 -0.24 -9.47 22.33
N GLU A 130 -0.08 -10.27 23.37
CA GLU A 130 -1.17 -10.64 24.28
C GLU A 130 -1.79 -9.39 24.91
N GLU A 131 -0.97 -8.49 25.45
CA GLU A 131 -1.40 -7.20 26.00
C GLU A 131 -2.13 -6.33 24.94
N ALA A 132 -1.60 -6.27 23.72
CA ALA A 132 -2.23 -5.51 22.64
C ALA A 132 -3.61 -6.06 22.23
N LEU A 133 -3.80 -7.37 22.31
CA LEU A 133 -5.10 -8.02 22.07
C LEU A 133 -6.07 -7.77 23.23
N GLU A 134 -5.62 -7.92 24.48
CA GLU A 134 -6.43 -7.73 25.69
C GLU A 134 -6.89 -6.27 25.85
N SER A 135 -6.00 -5.32 25.58
CA SER A 135 -6.30 -3.87 25.63
C SER A 135 -7.16 -3.40 24.47
N GLY A 136 -7.35 -4.22 23.41
CA GLY A 136 -8.05 -3.84 22.20
C GLY A 136 -7.25 -2.95 21.24
N LEU A 137 -5.97 -2.69 21.52
CA LEU A 137 -5.06 -2.00 20.62
C LEU A 137 -4.91 -2.77 19.29
N MET A 138 -4.83 -4.09 19.38
CA MET A 138 -4.85 -4.98 18.21
C MET A 138 -6.25 -5.58 18.02
N ASN A 139 -6.88 -5.29 16.89
CA ASN A 139 -8.22 -5.79 16.57
C ASN A 139 -8.12 -7.24 16.03
N PRO A 140 -8.72 -8.26 16.68
CA PRO A 140 -8.70 -9.64 16.19
C PRO A 140 -9.25 -9.83 14.78
N LYS A 141 -10.15 -8.97 14.32
CA LYS A 141 -10.76 -9.06 12.96
C LYS A 141 -9.74 -8.88 11.82
N VAL A 142 -8.61 -8.22 12.09
CA VAL A 142 -7.56 -7.98 11.09
C VAL A 142 -6.45 -9.04 11.12
N LEU A 143 -6.53 -10.02 12.03
CA LEU A 143 -5.53 -11.09 12.17
C LEU A 143 -5.77 -12.28 11.23
N GLY A 144 -7.00 -12.41 10.71
CA GLY A 144 -7.35 -13.46 9.75
C GLY A 144 -7.05 -13.06 8.32
N VAL A 145 -7.12 -14.06 7.43
CA VAL A 145 -7.05 -13.83 5.98
C VAL A 145 -8.44 -13.50 5.43
N ASN A 146 -8.47 -12.65 4.40
CA ASN A 146 -9.70 -12.30 3.69
C ASN A 146 -9.47 -12.37 2.17
N ILE A 147 -9.93 -13.46 1.56
CA ILE A 147 -9.81 -13.68 0.10
C ILE A 147 -10.54 -12.61 -0.73
N LYS A 148 -11.52 -11.91 -0.16
CA LYS A 148 -12.21 -10.79 -0.82
C LYS A 148 -11.26 -9.64 -1.14
N THR A 149 -10.11 -9.54 -0.47
CA THR A 149 -9.02 -8.62 -0.83
C THR A 149 -8.59 -8.77 -2.29
N LEU A 150 -8.49 -10.01 -2.78
CA LEU A 150 -8.16 -10.27 -4.19
C LEU A 150 -9.28 -9.88 -5.15
N LEU A 151 -10.55 -9.92 -4.71
CA LEU A 151 -11.72 -9.57 -5.51
C LEU A 151 -11.89 -8.04 -5.62
N TYR A 152 -11.80 -7.35 -4.49
CA TYR A 152 -12.04 -5.90 -4.41
C TYR A 152 -10.76 -5.06 -4.45
N GLN A 153 -9.60 -5.69 -4.37
CA GLN A 153 -8.28 -5.05 -4.41
C GLN A 153 -8.07 -3.99 -3.30
N VAL A 154 -8.61 -4.23 -2.10
CA VAL A 154 -8.62 -3.30 -0.97
C VAL A 154 -7.55 -3.67 0.05
N PRO A 155 -6.62 -2.74 0.40
CA PRO A 155 -5.62 -2.97 1.44
C PRO A 155 -6.23 -3.22 2.82
N GLY A 156 -5.56 -4.04 3.66
CA GLY A 156 -6.05 -4.40 4.99
C GLY A 156 -6.29 -3.19 5.91
N GLY A 157 -5.41 -2.19 5.89
CA GLY A 157 -5.60 -0.94 6.64
C GLY A 157 -6.82 -0.14 6.17
N MET A 158 -7.13 -0.17 4.87
CA MET A 158 -8.34 0.44 4.33
C MET A 158 -9.60 -0.31 4.80
N LEU A 159 -9.58 -1.65 4.85
CA LEU A 159 -10.68 -2.45 5.37
C LEU A 159 -11.04 -2.05 6.80
N SER A 160 -10.03 -1.91 7.67
CA SER A 160 -10.22 -1.49 9.06
C SER A 160 -10.84 -0.10 9.16
N ASN A 161 -10.37 0.85 8.35
CA ASN A 161 -10.91 2.20 8.30
C ASN A 161 -12.35 2.23 7.81
N LEU A 162 -12.71 1.46 6.78
CA LEU A 162 -14.08 1.37 6.27
C LEU A 162 -15.03 0.80 7.33
N ILE A 163 -14.62 -0.26 8.05
CA ILE A 163 -15.41 -0.83 9.15
C ILE A 163 -15.63 0.22 10.24
N SER A 164 -14.60 0.96 10.65
CA SER A 164 -14.72 2.00 11.67
C SER A 164 -15.67 3.12 11.25
N GLN A 165 -15.52 3.65 10.02
CA GLN A 165 -16.39 4.70 9.49
C GLN A 165 -17.88 4.26 9.43
N LEU A 166 -18.14 3.03 8.97
CA LEU A 166 -19.49 2.51 8.90
C LEU A 166 -20.09 2.28 10.29
N LYS A 167 -19.26 1.83 11.25
CA LYS A 167 -19.68 1.65 12.65
C LYS A 167 -20.05 2.97 13.31
N GLU A 168 -19.27 4.02 13.11
CA GLU A 168 -19.57 5.37 13.61
C GLU A 168 -20.89 5.91 13.06
N GLN A 169 -21.29 5.49 11.86
CA GLN A 169 -22.54 5.86 11.21
C GLN A 169 -23.70 4.88 11.52
N GLY A 170 -23.47 3.80 12.27
CA GLY A 170 -24.45 2.75 12.52
C GLY A 170 -24.93 2.05 11.24
N LYS A 171 -24.03 1.88 10.25
CA LYS A 171 -24.30 1.35 8.90
C LYS A 171 -23.37 0.18 8.54
N GLU A 172 -23.03 -0.65 9.50
CA GLU A 172 -22.16 -1.83 9.30
C GLU A 172 -22.73 -2.83 8.29
N ASP A 173 -24.07 -2.86 8.14
CA ASP A 173 -24.79 -3.64 7.13
C ASP A 173 -24.42 -3.25 5.68
N LYS A 174 -23.91 -2.05 5.45
CA LYS A 174 -23.51 -1.53 4.15
C LYS A 174 -22.08 -1.91 3.72
N TYR A 175 -21.34 -2.66 4.54
CA TYR A 175 -19.94 -2.96 4.31
C TYR A 175 -19.65 -3.62 2.96
N GLU A 176 -20.45 -4.63 2.56
CA GLU A 176 -20.25 -5.32 1.28
C GLU A 176 -20.57 -4.41 0.08
N GLU A 177 -21.57 -3.52 0.19
CA GLU A 177 -21.89 -2.55 -0.84
C GLU A 177 -20.75 -1.54 -1.04
N VAL A 178 -20.14 -1.08 0.06
CA VAL A 178 -18.97 -0.19 0.03
C VAL A 178 -17.76 -0.88 -0.61
N LEU A 179 -17.50 -2.14 -0.25
CA LEU A 179 -16.40 -2.91 -0.87
C LEU A 179 -16.58 -3.05 -2.38
N ALA A 180 -17.79 -3.29 -2.85
CA ALA A 180 -18.09 -3.37 -4.29
C ALA A 180 -17.99 -2.02 -5.00
N GLU A 181 -18.18 -0.90 -4.28
CA GLU A 181 -18.08 0.45 -4.83
C GLU A 181 -16.63 0.94 -4.94
N VAL A 182 -15.71 0.45 -4.09
CA VAL A 182 -14.28 0.86 -4.09
C VAL A 182 -13.62 0.70 -5.47
N PRO A 183 -13.67 -0.43 -6.18
CA PRO A 183 -13.09 -0.56 -7.51
C PRO A 183 -13.67 0.41 -8.54
N ARG A 184 -14.96 0.74 -8.42
CA ARG A 184 -15.65 1.67 -9.31
C ARG A 184 -15.15 3.10 -9.11
N VAL A 185 -15.07 3.55 -7.85
CA VAL A 185 -14.51 4.87 -7.50
C VAL A 185 -13.04 4.96 -7.93
N ARG A 186 -12.25 3.90 -7.68
CA ARG A 186 -10.86 3.85 -8.13
C ARG A 186 -10.72 4.04 -9.63
N LYS A 187 -11.56 3.37 -10.42
CA LYS A 187 -11.59 3.50 -11.88
C LYS A 187 -11.92 4.94 -12.30
N ASP A 188 -12.95 5.54 -11.72
CA ASP A 188 -13.37 6.90 -12.04
C ASP A 188 -12.29 7.95 -11.71
N LEU A 189 -11.46 7.68 -10.68
CA LEU A 189 -10.34 8.55 -10.28
C LEU A 189 -9.03 8.26 -11.04
N GLY A 190 -9.07 7.49 -12.14
CA GLY A 190 -7.91 7.23 -13.00
C GLY A 190 -6.97 6.17 -12.49
N GLU A 191 -7.50 5.16 -11.81
CA GLU A 191 -6.77 3.97 -11.33
C GLU A 191 -5.57 4.30 -10.39
N PRO A 192 -5.72 5.17 -9.39
CA PRO A 192 -4.62 5.42 -8.46
C PRO A 192 -4.21 4.14 -7.72
N PRO A 193 -2.93 3.98 -7.35
CA PRO A 193 -2.53 2.91 -6.45
C PRO A 193 -3.23 3.09 -5.10
N LEU A 194 -3.75 2.01 -4.50
CA LEU A 194 -4.42 2.07 -3.20
C LEU A 194 -3.41 2.05 -2.06
N VAL A 195 -2.69 3.15 -1.90
CA VAL A 195 -1.76 3.44 -0.81
C VAL A 195 -2.18 4.76 -0.15
N THR A 196 -1.63 5.10 1.00
CA THR A 196 -1.88 6.40 1.64
C THR A 196 -1.32 7.54 0.77
N PRO A 197 -2.09 8.60 0.44
CA PRO A 197 -3.46 8.90 0.90
C PRO A 197 -4.58 8.38 -0.03
N SER A 198 -4.26 7.91 -1.24
CA SER A 198 -5.25 7.58 -2.28
C SER A 198 -6.24 6.48 -1.85
N SER A 199 -5.80 5.49 -1.05
CA SER A 199 -6.69 4.49 -0.48
C SER A 199 -7.77 5.09 0.42
N GLN A 200 -7.41 6.09 1.23
CA GLN A 200 -8.36 6.78 2.09
C GLN A 200 -9.35 7.62 1.27
N ILE A 201 -8.88 8.32 0.25
CA ILE A 201 -9.70 9.14 -0.65
C ILE A 201 -10.76 8.26 -1.35
N VAL A 202 -10.29 7.17 -2.00
CA VAL A 202 -11.17 6.23 -2.69
C VAL A 202 -12.17 5.59 -1.71
N GLY A 203 -11.71 5.16 -0.54
CA GLY A 203 -12.56 4.52 0.47
C GLY A 203 -13.63 5.44 1.02
N THR A 204 -13.26 6.65 1.42
CA THR A 204 -14.21 7.62 1.96
C THR A 204 -15.24 8.02 0.91
N GLN A 205 -14.82 8.22 -0.35
CA GLN A 205 -15.78 8.52 -1.43
C GLN A 205 -16.72 7.33 -1.69
N ALA A 206 -16.23 6.09 -1.64
CA ALA A 206 -17.08 4.90 -1.78
C ALA A 206 -18.13 4.80 -0.66
N VAL A 207 -17.74 5.10 0.59
CA VAL A 207 -18.67 5.17 1.72
C VAL A 207 -19.77 6.20 1.45
N PHE A 208 -19.41 7.43 1.04
CA PHE A 208 -20.42 8.46 0.74
C PHE A 208 -21.34 8.08 -0.42
N ASN A 209 -20.81 7.48 -1.50
CA ASN A 209 -21.64 7.03 -2.62
C ASN A 209 -22.72 6.05 -2.16
N VAL A 210 -22.39 5.11 -1.29
CA VAL A 210 -23.34 4.12 -0.76
C VAL A 210 -24.31 4.75 0.26
N LEU A 211 -23.81 5.54 1.21
CA LEU A 211 -24.67 6.13 2.24
C LEU A 211 -25.66 7.15 1.70
N MET A 212 -25.30 7.90 0.66
CA MET A 212 -26.18 8.88 0.02
C MET A 212 -27.17 8.24 -0.98
N GLY A 213 -27.02 6.95 -1.29
CA GLY A 213 -27.87 6.21 -2.24
C GLY A 213 -27.70 6.65 -3.69
N GLU A 214 -26.78 7.58 -3.97
CA GLU A 214 -26.47 8.10 -5.30
C GLU A 214 -24.98 8.40 -5.40
N ARG A 215 -24.32 7.90 -6.47
CA ARG A 215 -22.90 8.09 -6.70
C ARG A 215 -22.57 9.56 -6.94
N TYR A 216 -21.56 10.06 -6.21
CA TYR A 216 -21.08 11.45 -6.31
C TYR A 216 -22.17 12.52 -6.08
N LYS A 217 -23.22 12.20 -5.33
CA LYS A 217 -24.15 13.19 -4.79
C LYS A 217 -23.42 14.15 -3.85
N MET A 218 -22.47 13.61 -3.10
CA MET A 218 -21.49 14.35 -2.33
C MET A 218 -20.09 13.97 -2.79
N ILE A 219 -19.30 14.94 -3.20
CA ILE A 219 -17.91 14.78 -3.60
C ILE A 219 -17.04 15.35 -2.47
N THR A 220 -16.16 14.52 -1.89
CA THR A 220 -15.27 14.98 -0.83
C THR A 220 -14.25 15.98 -1.38
N LYS A 221 -13.70 16.83 -0.50
CA LYS A 221 -12.66 17.78 -0.89
C LYS A 221 -11.46 17.08 -1.52
N GLU A 222 -11.03 15.99 -0.91
CA GLU A 222 -9.87 15.19 -1.37
C GLU A 222 -10.14 14.57 -2.73
N THR A 223 -11.36 14.07 -2.97
CA THR A 223 -11.77 13.57 -4.29
C THR A 223 -11.75 14.70 -5.34
N LYS A 224 -12.29 15.88 -5.00
CA LYS A 224 -12.21 17.06 -5.87
C LYS A 224 -10.74 17.43 -6.16
N ASP A 225 -9.88 17.38 -5.16
CA ASP A 225 -8.45 17.71 -5.30
C ASP A 225 -7.70 16.70 -6.20
N VAL A 226 -8.07 15.40 -6.17
CA VAL A 226 -7.56 14.39 -7.14
C VAL A 226 -7.99 14.76 -8.56
N LEU A 227 -9.28 15.03 -8.75
CA LEU A 227 -9.84 15.42 -10.05
C LEU A 227 -9.27 16.72 -10.59
N ALA A 228 -8.88 17.64 -9.69
CA ALA A 228 -8.18 18.87 -10.02
C ALA A 228 -6.68 18.71 -10.34
N GLY A 229 -6.13 17.48 -10.27
CA GLY A 229 -4.72 17.20 -10.55
C GLY A 229 -3.75 17.59 -9.43
N LYS A 230 -4.23 17.96 -8.23
CA LYS A 230 -3.38 18.37 -7.09
C LYS A 230 -2.56 17.25 -6.49
N TYR A 231 -2.90 15.98 -6.78
CA TYR A 231 -2.12 14.79 -6.39
C TYR A 231 -1.19 14.30 -7.51
N GLY A 232 -1.06 15.06 -8.61
CA GLY A 232 -0.25 14.71 -9.76
C GLY A 232 -1.00 13.89 -10.81
N LYS A 233 -0.23 13.33 -11.75
CA LYS A 233 -0.77 12.55 -12.87
C LYS A 233 -1.25 11.18 -12.39
N THR A 234 -2.48 10.83 -12.74
CA THR A 234 -3.06 9.50 -12.51
C THR A 234 -2.56 8.48 -13.54
N THR A 235 -2.65 7.18 -13.24
CA THR A 235 -2.19 6.08 -14.11
C THR A 235 -3.00 5.99 -15.40
N LYS A 236 -4.31 6.19 -15.30
CA LYS A 236 -5.26 6.32 -16.42
C LYS A 236 -5.93 7.70 -16.34
N PRO A 237 -6.55 8.17 -17.42
CA PRO A 237 -7.38 9.38 -17.35
C PRO A 237 -8.50 9.21 -16.30
N VAL A 238 -8.79 10.28 -15.57
CA VAL A 238 -9.99 10.34 -14.71
C VAL A 238 -11.26 10.38 -15.56
N ASP A 239 -12.39 10.00 -14.95
CA ASP A 239 -13.69 10.11 -15.63
C ASP A 239 -14.00 11.58 -15.96
N PRO A 240 -14.18 11.94 -17.24
CA PRO A 240 -14.34 13.34 -17.65
C PRO A 240 -15.68 13.95 -17.22
N GLU A 241 -16.74 13.16 -17.09
CA GLU A 241 -18.04 13.66 -16.63
C GLU A 241 -17.97 13.95 -15.13
N LEU A 242 -17.33 13.06 -14.36
CA LEU A 242 -17.09 13.28 -12.95
C LEU A 242 -16.17 14.49 -12.72
N GLN A 243 -15.11 14.63 -13.50
CA GLN A 243 -14.19 15.77 -13.40
C GLN A 243 -14.94 17.08 -13.64
N LYS A 244 -15.75 17.16 -14.71
CA LYS A 244 -16.59 18.33 -14.99
C LYS A 244 -17.62 18.59 -13.88
N LYS A 245 -18.27 17.56 -13.35
CA LYS A 245 -19.20 17.67 -12.23
C LYS A 245 -18.54 18.26 -10.98
N ALA A 246 -17.29 17.84 -10.69
CA ALA A 246 -16.56 18.25 -9.50
C ALA A 246 -15.94 19.65 -9.60
N LEU A 247 -15.42 20.00 -10.77
CA LEU A 247 -14.66 21.23 -11.00
C LEU A 247 -15.52 22.38 -11.58
N GLY A 248 -16.62 22.07 -12.27
CA GLY A 248 -17.38 23.07 -13.01
C GLY A 248 -16.51 23.68 -14.12
N ASP A 249 -16.25 24.99 -14.01
CA ASP A 249 -15.43 25.75 -14.96
C ASP A 249 -13.94 25.84 -14.54
N GLU A 250 -13.54 25.23 -13.42
CA GLU A 250 -12.14 25.22 -12.96
C GLU A 250 -11.30 24.28 -13.86
N GLU A 251 -10.18 24.77 -14.38
CA GLU A 251 -9.24 23.98 -15.15
C GLU A 251 -8.35 23.11 -14.22
N PRO A 252 -8.16 21.80 -14.53
CA PRO A 252 -7.28 20.97 -13.73
C PRO A 252 -5.80 21.33 -13.92
N ILE A 253 -5.00 21.07 -12.89
CA ILE A 253 -3.54 21.21 -12.93
C ILE A 253 -2.97 20.11 -13.84
N THR A 254 -2.19 20.51 -14.85
CA THR A 254 -1.56 19.57 -15.82
C THR A 254 -0.05 19.47 -15.66
N CYS A 255 0.58 20.38 -14.91
CA CYS A 255 1.99 20.32 -14.52
C CYS A 255 2.18 19.52 -13.22
N ARG A 256 3.44 19.29 -12.82
CA ARG A 256 3.74 18.70 -11.51
C ARG A 256 3.30 19.68 -10.40
N PRO A 257 2.42 19.30 -9.48
CA PRO A 257 1.90 20.23 -8.46
C PRO A 257 2.99 20.89 -7.60
N ALA A 258 4.09 20.18 -7.36
CA ALA A 258 5.22 20.71 -6.60
C ALA A 258 5.87 21.94 -7.28
N ASP A 259 5.77 22.07 -8.60
CA ASP A 259 6.34 23.22 -9.35
C ASP A 259 5.56 24.53 -9.09
N LEU A 260 4.34 24.41 -8.54
CA LEU A 260 3.52 25.55 -8.13
C LEU A 260 3.82 26.03 -6.70
N ILE A 261 4.61 25.25 -5.94
CA ILE A 261 4.97 25.57 -4.57
C ILE A 261 6.25 26.41 -4.57
N LYS A 262 6.17 27.63 -4.00
CA LYS A 262 7.36 28.45 -3.82
C LYS A 262 8.33 27.79 -2.82
N PRO A 263 9.66 27.96 -3.00
CA PRO A 263 10.64 27.47 -2.01
C PRO A 263 10.32 27.99 -0.61
N GLN A 264 10.27 27.09 0.38
CA GLN A 264 9.85 27.44 1.75
C GLN A 264 10.91 27.09 2.80
N LEU A 265 12.06 26.50 2.42
CA LEU A 265 13.07 26.04 3.36
C LEU A 265 13.55 27.16 4.31
N ASP A 266 13.84 28.37 3.76
CA ASP A 266 14.31 29.49 4.56
C ASP A 266 13.23 30.00 5.54
N LYS A 267 11.96 29.94 5.13
CA LYS A 267 10.84 30.25 6.03
C LYS A 267 10.79 29.27 7.20
N PHE A 268 10.80 27.98 6.92
CA PHE A 268 10.73 26.95 7.97
C PHE A 268 11.99 26.93 8.85
N ARG A 269 13.18 27.20 8.30
CA ARG A 269 14.39 27.38 9.11
C ARG A 269 14.24 28.51 10.13
N LYS A 270 13.67 29.65 9.73
CA LYS A 270 13.41 30.76 10.64
C LYS A 270 12.37 30.41 11.71
N GLU A 271 11.31 29.71 11.32
CA GLU A 271 10.27 29.27 12.25
C GLU A 271 10.81 28.21 13.23
N ALA A 272 11.66 27.28 12.75
CA ALA A 272 12.28 26.25 13.59
C ALA A 272 13.38 26.79 14.51
N ALA A 273 14.02 27.92 14.21
CA ALA A 273 15.17 28.47 14.93
C ALA A 273 14.92 28.61 16.45
N GLN A 274 13.68 28.86 16.86
CA GLN A 274 13.32 28.94 18.29
C GLN A 274 13.36 27.60 19.04
N TYR A 275 13.35 26.47 18.30
CA TYR A 275 13.36 25.11 18.88
C TYR A 275 14.71 24.40 18.72
N ILE A 276 15.62 24.97 17.91
CA ILE A 276 16.91 24.37 17.56
C ILE A 276 17.94 24.77 18.58
N GLN A 277 18.67 23.81 19.15
CA GLN A 277 19.76 24.03 20.11
C GLN A 277 21.14 23.91 19.44
N GLN A 278 21.23 23.21 18.32
CA GLN A 278 22.46 23.01 17.55
C GLN A 278 22.09 22.78 16.06
N ASP A 279 23.06 23.01 15.17
CA ASP A 279 22.81 22.97 13.71
C ASP A 279 22.31 21.61 13.20
N GLU A 280 22.66 20.50 13.87
CA GLU A 280 22.19 19.16 13.51
C GLU A 280 20.68 18.97 13.71
N ASP A 281 20.07 19.74 14.62
CA ASP A 281 18.61 19.66 14.86
C ASP A 281 17.79 20.12 13.63
N VAL A 282 18.42 20.78 12.65
CA VAL A 282 17.77 21.24 11.42
C VAL A 282 17.63 20.12 10.38
N LEU A 283 18.42 19.06 10.50
CA LEU A 283 18.52 17.99 9.53
C LEU A 283 17.59 16.81 9.84
N THR A 284 16.94 16.83 10.97
CA THR A 284 15.91 15.87 11.39
C THR A 284 14.53 16.49 11.28
#